data_6eda965b0760af9a3ff9223054eaecfd
#
_entry.id   6eda965b0760af9a3ff9223054eaecfd
#
_cell.length_a   1.000
_cell.length_b   1.000
_cell.length_c   1.000
_cell.angle_alpha   90.00
_cell.angle_beta   90.00
_cell.angle_gamma   90.00
#
_symmetry.space_group_name_H-M   'P 1'
#
loop_
_entity.id
_entity.type
_entity.pdbx_description
1 polymer ?
#
loop_
_entity_poly.entity_id
_entity_poly.type
_entity_poly.pdbx_seq_one_letter_code
_entity_poly.pdbx_strand_id
1 'polypeptide(L)'
;MRSSNPVLGRAFNQRGFASMNPGATIQHDAPADSPQKLEDLYSAPSASSLRTGRMTIDDVVTRTGILFGVLVVVGGAAWTLNLGPAFLMIGFLGGFVLAMVNSFSKTVRPALMITYAGFEGLALGTLSHYYEGAYPGIVSQAVLATLAAFVGVLFAYRSGKIRVTPKFTRVMMGAMIGYLVLGLVSMIGSFAGVGNGMGLYGVSGLGLLLAIGGVALASFFLILDFDQIQKGINAGAPEQESWRAAFGLMVTLVWLYLEVLRLISILRSSD
;
A
#
# COMPACT_ATOMS: atom_id res chain seq x y z
N MET A 1 22.93 -9.57 -48.88
CA MET A 1 24.06 -9.95 -47.99
C MET A 1 23.51 -10.85 -46.90
N ARG A 2 23.96 -12.10 -46.83
CA ARG A 2 23.55 -13.02 -45.74
C ARG A 2 24.42 -12.74 -44.52
N SER A 3 23.82 -12.36 -43.41
CA SER A 3 24.53 -12.21 -42.14
C SER A 3 25.05 -13.57 -41.68
N SER A 4 26.35 -13.69 -41.44
CA SER A 4 26.98 -14.90 -40.90
C SER A 4 26.82 -15.07 -39.38
N ASN A 5 26.07 -14.17 -38.72
CA ASN A 5 25.83 -14.23 -37.30
C ASN A 5 24.63 -15.17 -37.00
N PRO A 6 24.84 -16.31 -36.32
CA PRO A 6 23.80 -17.30 -36.06
C PRO A 6 22.67 -16.79 -35.14
N VAL A 7 22.92 -15.74 -34.36
CA VAL A 7 21.92 -15.12 -33.49
C VAL A 7 20.97 -14.24 -34.29
N LEU A 8 21.50 -13.45 -35.23
CA LEU A 8 20.70 -12.60 -36.11
C LEU A 8 19.92 -13.43 -37.13
N GLY A 9 20.50 -14.53 -37.65
CA GLY A 9 19.82 -15.44 -38.57
C GLY A 9 18.57 -16.09 -37.95
N ARG A 10 18.57 -16.39 -36.63
CA ARG A 10 17.39 -16.93 -35.93
C ARG A 10 16.34 -15.87 -35.66
N ALA A 11 16.76 -14.64 -35.32
CA ALA A 11 15.83 -13.54 -35.04
C ALA A 11 15.02 -13.11 -36.29
N PHE A 12 15.65 -13.18 -37.48
CA PHE A 12 14.98 -12.79 -38.71
C PHE A 12 14.25 -13.97 -39.43
N ASN A 13 14.43 -15.21 -38.98
CA ASN A 13 13.74 -16.37 -39.52
C ASN A 13 12.52 -16.83 -38.70
N GLN A 14 12.23 -16.19 -37.57
CA GLN A 14 10.98 -16.42 -36.86
C GLN A 14 9.85 -15.75 -37.62
N ARG A 15 8.88 -16.55 -38.07
CA ARG A 15 7.63 -16.13 -38.71
C ARG A 15 6.94 -15.08 -37.88
N GLY A 16 7.02 -13.84 -38.30
CA GLY A 16 6.38 -12.70 -37.62
C GLY A 16 6.94 -11.34 -37.98
N PHE A 17 8.15 -11.25 -38.49
CA PHE A 17 8.69 -9.99 -39.01
C PHE A 17 8.79 -10.07 -40.52
N ALA A 18 7.90 -9.32 -41.21
CA ALA A 18 7.91 -9.01 -42.63
C ALA A 18 8.15 -10.25 -43.53
N SER A 19 7.14 -11.10 -43.66
CA SER A 19 7.00 -11.93 -44.85
C SER A 19 6.77 -10.96 -46.01
N MET A 20 7.81 -10.61 -46.73
CA MET A 20 7.66 -10.03 -48.08
C MET A 20 7.13 -11.12 -49.00
N ASN A 21 5.81 -11.29 -48.97
CA ASN A 21 5.10 -12.05 -49.97
C ASN A 21 4.89 -11.11 -51.17
N PRO A 22 5.50 -11.35 -52.36
CA PRO A 22 5.38 -10.46 -53.50
C PRO A 22 3.96 -10.31 -54.06
N GLY A 23 3.00 -11.03 -53.50
CA GLY A 23 1.58 -10.97 -53.91
C GLY A 23 0.62 -10.41 -52.86
N ALA A 24 1.09 -10.02 -51.67
CA ALA A 24 0.25 -9.32 -50.72
C ALA A 24 0.25 -7.82 -51.06
N THR A 25 -0.79 -7.35 -51.73
CA THR A 25 -1.12 -5.94 -51.79
C THR A 25 -1.27 -5.46 -50.37
N ILE A 26 -0.25 -4.75 -49.89
CA ILE A 26 -0.39 -3.94 -48.66
C ILE A 26 -1.43 -2.89 -49.05
N GLN A 27 -2.67 -3.06 -48.59
CA GLN A 27 -3.60 -1.96 -48.56
C GLN A 27 -2.97 -0.91 -47.59
N HIS A 28 -2.34 0.07 -48.20
CA HIS A 28 -2.04 1.33 -47.55
C HIS A 28 -3.39 2.05 -47.35
N ASP A 29 -4.12 1.61 -46.34
CA ASP A 29 -5.20 2.42 -45.79
C ASP A 29 -4.57 3.64 -45.13
N ALA A 30 -4.70 4.76 -45.82
CA ALA A 30 -4.37 6.13 -45.44
C ALA A 30 -2.93 6.39 -44.93
N PRO A 31 -2.28 7.46 -45.37
CA PRO A 31 -0.97 7.82 -44.88
C PRO A 31 -0.99 7.99 -43.36
N ALA A 32 -0.02 7.38 -42.69
CA ALA A 32 0.15 7.38 -41.24
C ALA A 32 0.26 8.79 -40.64
N ASP A 33 0.32 9.81 -41.48
CA ASP A 33 0.68 11.18 -41.17
C ASP A 33 -0.45 12.19 -41.45
N SER A 34 -1.73 11.78 -41.45
CA SER A 34 -2.78 12.77 -41.51
C SER A 34 -2.86 13.51 -40.15
N PRO A 35 -2.91 14.87 -40.18
CA PRO A 35 -3.04 15.65 -38.93
C PRO A 35 -4.20 15.20 -38.04
N GLN A 36 -5.30 14.75 -38.64
CA GLN A 36 -6.46 14.21 -37.96
C GLN A 36 -6.16 12.93 -37.19
N LYS A 37 -5.38 12.02 -37.76
CA LYS A 37 -5.01 10.76 -37.10
C LYS A 37 -4.03 10.99 -35.94
N LEU A 38 -3.16 11.99 -36.06
CA LEU A 38 -2.31 12.45 -34.98
C LEU A 38 -3.15 13.06 -33.83
N GLU A 39 -4.13 13.89 -34.18
CA GLU A 39 -5.04 14.49 -33.20
C GLU A 39 -5.90 13.46 -32.48
N ASP A 40 -6.39 12.44 -33.22
CA ASP A 40 -7.08 11.28 -32.64
C ASP A 40 -6.18 10.43 -31.73
N LEU A 41 -4.89 10.28 -32.06
CA LEU A 41 -3.91 9.60 -31.22
C LEU A 41 -3.57 10.39 -29.95
N TYR A 42 -3.49 11.72 -30.05
CA TYR A 42 -3.26 12.60 -28.89
C TYR A 42 -4.48 12.73 -27.99
N SER A 43 -5.69 12.65 -28.56
CA SER A 43 -6.95 12.70 -27.84
C SER A 43 -7.43 11.32 -27.34
N ALA A 44 -6.79 10.24 -27.80
CA ALA A 44 -7.11 8.88 -27.35
C ALA A 44 -6.83 8.76 -25.85
N PRO A 45 -7.77 8.20 -25.07
CA PRO A 45 -7.51 7.92 -23.65
C PRO A 45 -6.27 7.05 -23.52
N SER A 46 -5.46 7.32 -22.46
CA SER A 46 -4.26 6.55 -22.19
C SER A 46 -4.57 5.05 -22.22
N ALA A 47 -3.72 4.28 -22.88
CA ALA A 47 -3.92 2.83 -23.00
C ALA A 47 -4.05 2.20 -21.61
N SER A 48 -5.18 1.52 -21.35
CA SER A 48 -5.41 0.83 -20.09
C SER A 48 -4.39 -0.31 -19.91
N SER A 49 -4.18 -0.71 -18.66
CA SER A 49 -3.33 -1.87 -18.29
C SER A 49 -3.69 -3.13 -19.05
N LEU A 50 -4.99 -3.34 -19.37
CA LEU A 50 -5.49 -4.45 -20.18
C LEU A 50 -4.88 -4.50 -21.60
N ARG A 51 -4.46 -3.35 -22.14
CA ARG A 51 -3.79 -3.28 -23.46
C ARG A 51 -2.29 -3.37 -23.36
N THR A 52 -1.68 -2.85 -22.30
CA THR A 52 -0.22 -2.77 -22.16
C THR A 52 0.35 -3.86 -21.27
N GLY A 53 -0.45 -4.49 -20.40
CA GLY A 53 0.00 -5.41 -19.35
C GLY A 53 0.92 -4.75 -18.31
N ARG A 54 0.98 -3.40 -18.29
CA ARG A 54 1.82 -2.60 -17.40
C ARG A 54 0.99 -1.97 -16.30
N MET A 55 1.59 -1.85 -15.13
CA MET A 55 1.02 -1.19 -13.96
C MET A 55 0.70 0.29 -14.24
N THR A 56 -0.49 0.73 -13.84
CA THR A 56 -0.94 2.12 -13.90
C THR A 56 -1.34 2.63 -12.52
N ILE A 57 -1.46 3.96 -12.36
CA ILE A 57 -1.99 4.55 -11.12
C ILE A 57 -3.42 4.06 -10.86
N ASP A 58 -4.25 4.00 -11.90
CA ASP A 58 -5.65 3.60 -11.79
C ASP A 58 -5.78 2.15 -11.28
N ASP A 59 -4.87 1.25 -11.70
CA ASP A 59 -4.81 -0.12 -11.18
C ASP A 59 -4.51 -0.14 -9.68
N VAL A 60 -3.54 0.67 -9.25
CA VAL A 60 -3.19 0.75 -7.82
C VAL A 60 -4.34 1.30 -7.00
N VAL A 61 -4.97 2.39 -7.46
CA VAL A 61 -6.12 3.02 -6.79
C VAL A 61 -7.28 2.03 -6.69
N THR A 62 -7.62 1.36 -7.79
CA THR A 62 -8.72 0.38 -7.83
C THR A 62 -8.47 -0.78 -6.86
N ARG A 63 -7.26 -1.35 -6.87
CA ARG A 63 -6.91 -2.48 -6.00
C ARG A 63 -6.79 -2.08 -4.54
N THR A 64 -6.29 -0.88 -4.27
CA THR A 64 -6.32 -0.28 -2.93
C THR A 64 -7.76 -0.11 -2.46
N GLY A 65 -8.64 0.41 -3.30
CA GLY A 65 -10.07 0.54 -3.01
C GLY A 65 -10.75 -0.81 -2.70
N ILE A 66 -10.40 -1.88 -3.45
CA ILE A 66 -10.91 -3.23 -3.18
C ILE A 66 -10.46 -3.72 -1.79
N LEU A 67 -9.15 -3.59 -1.47
CA LEU A 67 -8.62 -4.03 -0.18
C LEU A 67 -9.25 -3.25 0.98
N PHE A 68 -9.38 -1.93 0.86
CA PHE A 68 -10.05 -1.11 1.87
C PHE A 68 -11.54 -1.40 1.96
N GLY A 69 -12.21 -1.68 0.83
CA GLY A 69 -13.60 -2.11 0.82
C GLY A 69 -13.82 -3.38 1.64
N VAL A 70 -12.98 -4.38 1.46
CA VAL A 70 -13.00 -5.63 2.26
C VAL A 70 -12.74 -5.34 3.73
N LEU A 71 -11.70 -4.54 4.04
CA LEU A 71 -11.36 -4.15 5.41
C LEU A 71 -12.53 -3.47 6.10
N VAL A 72 -13.16 -2.48 5.46
CA VAL A 72 -14.28 -1.72 6.02
C VAL A 72 -15.52 -2.59 6.20
N VAL A 73 -15.84 -3.45 5.24
CA VAL A 73 -17.00 -4.35 5.34
C VAL A 73 -16.82 -5.35 6.48
N VAL A 74 -15.66 -6.01 6.57
CA VAL A 74 -15.37 -6.97 7.63
C VAL A 74 -15.22 -6.26 8.98
N GLY A 75 -14.56 -5.11 9.01
CA GLY A 75 -14.42 -4.30 10.22
C GLY A 75 -15.76 -3.78 10.74
N GLY A 76 -16.62 -3.30 9.86
CA GLY A 76 -17.99 -2.90 10.21
C GLY A 76 -18.84 -4.05 10.74
N ALA A 77 -18.71 -5.24 10.14
CA ALA A 77 -19.37 -6.44 10.65
C ALA A 77 -18.82 -6.83 12.03
N ALA A 78 -17.51 -6.84 12.23
CA ALA A 78 -16.88 -7.13 13.52
C ALA A 78 -17.32 -6.15 14.61
N TRP A 79 -17.43 -4.87 14.26
CA TRP A 79 -17.95 -3.82 15.13
C TRP A 79 -19.40 -4.05 15.55
N THR A 80 -20.30 -4.26 14.56
CA THR A 80 -21.74 -4.39 14.80
C THR A 80 -22.09 -5.68 15.55
N LEU A 81 -21.35 -6.76 15.31
CA LEU A 81 -21.52 -8.04 15.99
C LEU A 81 -20.91 -8.06 17.39
N ASN A 82 -20.23 -6.98 17.81
CA ASN A 82 -19.56 -6.85 19.10
C ASN A 82 -18.68 -8.08 19.42
N LEU A 83 -17.79 -8.39 18.49
CA LEU A 83 -16.94 -9.59 18.60
C LEU A 83 -15.94 -9.44 19.77
N GLY A 84 -15.77 -10.53 20.53
CA GLY A 84 -14.93 -10.54 21.72
C GLY A 84 -13.41 -10.56 21.43
N PRO A 85 -12.56 -10.51 22.50
CA PRO A 85 -11.10 -10.43 22.39
C PRO A 85 -10.46 -11.57 21.59
N ALA A 86 -11.11 -12.74 21.53
CA ALA A 86 -10.61 -13.87 20.74
C ALA A 86 -10.54 -13.52 19.25
N PHE A 87 -11.53 -12.79 18.72
CA PHE A 87 -11.55 -12.38 17.31
C PHE A 87 -10.51 -11.30 17.02
N LEU A 88 -10.20 -10.43 17.98
CA LEU A 88 -9.08 -9.50 17.89
C LEU A 88 -7.76 -10.25 17.70
N MET A 89 -7.52 -11.28 18.53
CA MET A 89 -6.31 -12.11 18.45
C MET A 89 -6.25 -12.90 17.13
N ILE A 90 -7.35 -13.48 16.69
CA ILE A 90 -7.45 -14.18 15.39
C ILE A 90 -7.15 -13.21 14.25
N GLY A 91 -7.71 -12.01 14.28
CA GLY A 91 -7.45 -10.96 13.28
C GLY A 91 -5.98 -10.58 13.22
N PHE A 92 -5.38 -10.24 14.36
CA PHE A 92 -3.96 -9.87 14.43
C PHE A 92 -3.02 -11.01 14.02
N LEU A 93 -3.21 -12.21 14.54
CA LEU A 93 -2.32 -13.34 14.22
C LEU A 93 -2.48 -13.77 12.76
N GLY A 94 -3.73 -13.86 12.27
CA GLY A 94 -4.00 -14.18 10.87
C GLY A 94 -3.47 -13.10 9.92
N GLY A 95 -3.71 -11.83 10.24
CA GLY A 95 -3.17 -10.69 9.52
C GLY A 95 -1.64 -10.70 9.51
N PHE A 96 -1.00 -10.87 10.65
CA PHE A 96 0.46 -10.95 10.76
C PHE A 96 1.06 -12.07 9.91
N VAL A 97 0.53 -13.28 10.00
CA VAL A 97 1.01 -14.43 9.18
C VAL A 97 0.85 -14.12 7.69
N LEU A 98 -0.31 -13.59 7.27
CA LEU A 98 -0.55 -13.24 5.88
C LEU A 98 0.31 -12.07 5.41
N ALA A 99 0.57 -11.08 6.27
CA ALA A 99 1.50 -9.99 5.97
C ALA A 99 2.91 -10.53 5.70
N MET A 100 3.40 -11.45 6.55
CA MET A 100 4.69 -12.11 6.35
C MET A 100 4.72 -12.90 5.05
N VAL A 101 3.69 -13.72 4.78
CA VAL A 101 3.62 -14.51 3.53
C VAL A 101 3.60 -13.60 2.31
N ASN A 102 2.79 -12.54 2.30
CA ASN A 102 2.71 -11.61 1.17
C ASN A 102 4.01 -10.81 0.97
N SER A 103 4.67 -10.39 2.07
CA SER A 103 5.92 -9.61 2.01
C SER A 103 7.11 -10.41 1.50
N PHE A 104 7.20 -11.69 1.84
CA PHE A 104 8.31 -12.56 1.42
C PHE A 104 7.99 -13.39 0.16
N SER A 105 6.75 -13.38 -0.33
CA SER A 105 6.37 -14.09 -1.55
C SER A 105 6.95 -13.40 -2.79
N LYS A 106 7.61 -14.18 -3.65
CA LYS A 106 8.07 -13.70 -4.97
C LYS A 106 6.91 -13.53 -5.94
N THR A 107 5.85 -14.31 -5.79
CA THR A 107 4.67 -14.28 -6.67
C THR A 107 3.58 -13.44 -6.04
N VAL A 108 2.97 -12.55 -6.82
CA VAL A 108 1.79 -11.77 -6.40
C VAL A 108 0.58 -12.69 -6.37
N ARG A 109 -0.08 -12.77 -5.21
CA ARG A 109 -1.27 -13.59 -4.99
C ARG A 109 -2.42 -12.72 -4.46
N PRO A 110 -3.25 -12.15 -5.33
CA PRO A 110 -4.33 -11.24 -4.93
C PRO A 110 -5.25 -11.82 -3.84
N ALA A 111 -5.56 -13.12 -3.94
CA ALA A 111 -6.42 -13.79 -2.94
C ALA A 111 -5.86 -13.70 -1.52
N LEU A 112 -4.54 -13.87 -1.32
CA LEU A 112 -3.92 -13.74 0.00
C LEU A 112 -3.94 -12.30 0.52
N MET A 113 -3.83 -11.31 -0.37
CA MET A 113 -3.91 -9.89 0.00
C MET A 113 -5.34 -9.50 0.39
N ILE A 114 -6.35 -10.02 -0.32
CA ILE A 114 -7.76 -9.83 0.03
C ILE A 114 -8.08 -10.52 1.37
N THR A 115 -7.57 -11.74 1.58
CA THR A 115 -7.74 -12.44 2.85
C THR A 115 -7.07 -11.68 4.00
N TYR A 116 -5.87 -11.13 3.78
CA TYR A 116 -5.21 -10.24 4.73
C TYR A 116 -6.10 -9.04 5.09
N ALA A 117 -6.69 -8.37 4.10
CA ALA A 117 -7.62 -7.26 4.32
C ALA A 117 -8.82 -7.66 5.20
N GLY A 118 -9.31 -8.89 5.05
CA GLY A 118 -10.36 -9.44 5.91
C GLY A 118 -9.91 -9.62 7.37
N PHE A 119 -8.71 -10.20 7.60
CA PHE A 119 -8.17 -10.36 8.95
C PHE A 119 -7.86 -9.02 9.61
N GLU A 120 -7.30 -8.07 8.87
CA GLU A 120 -7.07 -6.72 9.38
C GLU A 120 -8.39 -6.00 9.69
N GLY A 121 -9.40 -6.14 8.84
CA GLY A 121 -10.74 -5.64 9.11
C GLY A 121 -11.30 -6.19 10.40
N LEU A 122 -11.19 -7.52 10.61
CA LEU A 122 -11.63 -8.18 11.84
C LEU A 122 -10.91 -7.62 13.08
N ALA A 123 -9.58 -7.49 13.01
CA ALA A 123 -8.78 -6.93 14.10
C ALA A 123 -9.15 -5.47 14.39
N LEU A 124 -9.14 -4.62 13.34
CA LEU A 124 -9.40 -3.20 13.49
C LEU A 124 -10.83 -2.90 13.91
N GLY A 125 -11.83 -3.61 13.38
CA GLY A 125 -13.22 -3.43 13.77
C GLY A 125 -13.44 -3.77 15.24
N THR A 126 -12.90 -4.90 15.69
CA THR A 126 -12.97 -5.30 17.10
C THR A 126 -12.23 -4.32 18.01
N LEU A 127 -10.99 -3.96 17.66
CA LEU A 127 -10.17 -3.01 18.43
C LEU A 127 -10.85 -1.65 18.53
N SER A 128 -11.34 -1.14 17.40
CA SER A 128 -12.03 0.16 17.32
C SER A 128 -13.28 0.19 18.20
N HIS A 129 -14.03 -0.93 18.24
CA HIS A 129 -15.19 -1.05 19.13
C HIS A 129 -14.79 -0.90 20.61
N TYR A 130 -13.67 -1.50 21.04
CA TYR A 130 -13.16 -1.31 22.41
C TYR A 130 -12.76 0.13 22.71
N TYR A 131 -12.05 0.78 21.79
CA TYR A 131 -11.67 2.19 21.97
C TYR A 131 -12.88 3.12 21.99
N GLU A 132 -13.89 2.89 21.16
CA GLU A 132 -15.11 3.69 21.12
C GLU A 132 -15.91 3.56 22.42
N GLY A 133 -15.94 2.35 23.01
CA GLY A 133 -16.59 2.12 24.31
C GLY A 133 -15.87 2.84 25.46
N ALA A 134 -14.54 2.97 25.39
CA ALA A 134 -13.76 3.70 26.40
C ALA A 134 -13.78 5.22 26.17
N TYR A 135 -13.76 5.65 24.92
CA TYR A 135 -13.66 7.06 24.51
C TYR A 135 -14.63 7.36 23.36
N PRO A 136 -15.91 7.70 23.64
CA PRO A 136 -16.91 7.91 22.60
C PRO A 136 -16.48 8.94 21.53
N GLY A 137 -16.61 8.59 20.26
CA GLY A 137 -16.23 9.41 19.12
C GLY A 137 -14.75 9.36 18.74
N ILE A 138 -13.92 8.54 19.40
CA ILE A 138 -12.49 8.45 19.12
C ILE A 138 -12.22 7.85 17.73
N VAL A 139 -13.01 6.86 17.32
CA VAL A 139 -12.82 6.16 16.06
C VAL A 139 -13.08 7.07 14.87
N SER A 140 -14.15 7.85 14.91
CA SER A 140 -14.42 8.82 13.85
C SER A 140 -13.32 9.88 13.74
N GLN A 141 -12.79 10.34 14.87
CA GLN A 141 -11.65 11.26 14.89
C GLN A 141 -10.39 10.62 14.31
N ALA A 142 -10.08 9.37 14.68
CA ALA A 142 -8.92 8.66 14.17
C ALA A 142 -9.02 8.41 12.64
N VAL A 143 -10.18 8.01 12.15
CA VAL A 143 -10.41 7.84 10.71
C VAL A 143 -10.22 9.16 9.96
N LEU A 144 -10.86 10.25 10.44
CA LEU A 144 -10.72 11.56 9.78
C LEU A 144 -9.28 12.08 9.83
N ALA A 145 -8.58 11.92 10.96
CA ALA A 145 -7.18 12.33 11.08
C ALA A 145 -6.26 11.50 10.18
N THR A 146 -6.50 10.19 10.06
CA THR A 146 -5.74 9.31 9.15
C THR A 146 -5.95 9.72 7.70
N LEU A 147 -7.20 9.97 7.30
CA LEU A 147 -7.52 10.44 5.94
C LEU A 147 -6.90 11.82 5.67
N ALA A 148 -6.97 12.74 6.62
CA ALA A 148 -6.34 14.05 6.49
C ALA A 148 -4.83 13.95 6.35
N ALA A 149 -4.17 13.09 7.15
CA ALA A 149 -2.74 12.83 7.05
C ALA A 149 -2.38 12.22 5.69
N PHE A 150 -3.13 11.21 5.23
CA PHE A 150 -2.94 10.60 3.90
C PHE A 150 -3.04 11.63 2.78
N VAL A 151 -4.10 12.42 2.76
CA VAL A 151 -4.32 13.47 1.74
C VAL A 151 -3.21 14.53 1.82
N GLY A 152 -2.85 14.97 3.03
CA GLY A 152 -1.76 15.93 3.25
C GLY A 152 -0.42 15.42 2.72
N VAL A 153 -0.08 14.16 3.02
CA VAL A 153 1.15 13.51 2.53
C VAL A 153 1.12 13.35 1.01
N LEU A 154 -0.02 12.97 0.44
CA LEU A 154 -0.18 12.85 -1.01
C LEU A 154 0.03 14.19 -1.72
N PHE A 155 -0.55 15.27 -1.21
CA PHE A 155 -0.34 16.63 -1.74
C PHE A 155 1.12 17.07 -1.59
N ALA A 156 1.73 16.82 -0.43
CA ALA A 156 3.13 17.14 -0.19
C ALA A 156 4.06 16.38 -1.15
N TYR A 157 3.79 15.11 -1.43
CA TYR A 157 4.52 14.32 -2.41
C TYR A 157 4.31 14.84 -3.84
N ARG A 158 3.05 15.05 -4.25
CA ARG A 158 2.72 15.56 -5.60
C ARG A 158 3.27 16.96 -5.87
N SER A 159 3.44 17.80 -4.85
CA SER A 159 4.04 19.12 -5.00
C SER A 159 5.51 19.12 -5.43
N GLY A 160 6.17 17.94 -5.41
CA GLY A 160 7.58 17.77 -5.74
C GLY A 160 8.54 18.38 -4.72
N LYS A 161 8.03 18.97 -3.64
CA LYS A 161 8.86 19.57 -2.57
C LYS A 161 9.59 18.50 -1.76
N ILE A 162 8.96 17.32 -1.60
CA ILE A 162 9.56 16.18 -0.89
C ILE A 162 10.09 15.20 -1.92
N ARG A 163 11.42 15.04 -1.94
CA ARG A 163 12.11 14.09 -2.83
C ARG A 163 12.66 12.93 -2.01
N VAL A 164 12.29 11.72 -2.38
CA VAL A 164 12.84 10.51 -1.78
C VAL A 164 14.27 10.32 -2.28
N THR A 165 15.23 10.47 -1.36
CA THR A 165 16.65 10.24 -1.62
C THR A 165 17.09 8.91 -0.99
N PRO A 166 18.20 8.28 -1.47
CA PRO A 166 18.73 7.07 -0.84
C PRO A 166 19.09 7.27 0.65
N LYS A 167 19.49 8.50 1.05
CA LYS A 167 19.72 8.83 2.46
C LYS A 167 18.41 8.82 3.26
N PHE A 168 17.35 9.44 2.71
CA PHE A 168 16.04 9.47 3.35
C PHE A 168 15.51 8.04 3.56
N THR A 169 15.53 7.19 2.53
CA THR A 169 15.10 5.79 2.64
C THR A 169 15.89 5.04 3.71
N ARG A 170 17.22 5.20 3.75
CA ARG A 170 18.09 4.53 4.75
C ARG A 170 17.75 4.98 6.17
N VAL A 171 17.54 6.27 6.39
CA VAL A 171 17.16 6.82 7.70
C VAL A 171 15.80 6.30 8.13
N MET A 172 14.80 6.29 7.22
CA MET A 172 13.46 5.78 7.51
C MET A 172 13.48 4.27 7.83
N MET A 173 14.25 3.48 7.08
CA MET A 173 14.41 2.04 7.37
C MET A 173 15.08 1.82 8.74
N GLY A 174 16.11 2.61 9.09
CA GLY A 174 16.72 2.56 10.42
C GLY A 174 15.75 2.94 11.54
N ALA A 175 14.95 4.00 11.33
CA ALA A 175 13.91 4.42 12.27
C ALA A 175 12.82 3.35 12.43
N MET A 176 12.40 2.70 11.34
CA MET A 176 11.45 1.58 11.40
C MET A 176 11.99 0.42 12.23
N ILE A 177 13.24 0.00 11.99
CA ILE A 177 13.88 -1.08 12.78
C ILE A 177 13.92 -0.68 14.26
N GLY A 178 14.34 0.54 14.56
CA GLY A 178 14.34 1.07 15.92
C GLY A 178 12.95 1.05 16.56
N TYR A 179 11.93 1.47 15.81
CA TYR A 179 10.54 1.47 16.27
C TYR A 179 10.02 0.05 16.53
N LEU A 180 10.33 -0.91 15.67
CA LEU A 180 9.98 -2.32 15.87
C LEU A 180 10.68 -2.93 17.09
N VAL A 181 11.98 -2.62 17.30
CA VAL A 181 12.72 -3.07 18.50
C VAL A 181 12.09 -2.47 19.76
N LEU A 182 11.76 -1.19 19.77
CA LEU A 182 11.04 -0.56 20.89
C LEU A 182 9.68 -1.22 21.12
N GLY A 183 8.94 -1.58 20.06
CA GLY A 183 7.70 -2.33 20.14
C GLY A 183 7.87 -3.70 20.82
N LEU A 184 8.90 -4.44 20.43
CA LEU A 184 9.22 -5.73 21.05
C LEU A 184 9.62 -5.58 22.51
N VAL A 185 10.47 -4.62 22.85
CA VAL A 185 10.86 -4.31 24.23
C VAL A 185 9.64 -3.92 25.06
N SER A 186 8.74 -3.10 24.50
CA SER A 186 7.49 -2.71 25.14
C SER A 186 6.57 -3.91 25.39
N MET A 187 6.44 -4.78 24.41
CA MET A 187 5.64 -6.00 24.53
C MET A 187 6.18 -6.92 25.65
N ILE A 188 7.49 -7.14 25.69
CA ILE A 188 8.13 -7.92 26.77
C ILE A 188 7.92 -7.22 28.12
N GLY A 189 8.09 -5.92 28.18
CA GLY A 189 7.89 -5.11 29.38
C GLY A 189 6.44 -5.17 29.89
N SER A 190 5.44 -5.24 28.98
CA SER A 190 4.04 -5.39 29.37
C SER A 190 3.76 -6.70 30.10
N PHE A 191 4.39 -7.82 29.69
CA PHE A 191 4.33 -9.09 30.41
C PHE A 191 5.00 -9.02 31.80
N ALA A 192 6.01 -8.17 31.96
CA ALA A 192 6.68 -7.92 33.22
C ALA A 192 5.97 -6.87 34.11
N GLY A 193 4.77 -6.39 33.70
CA GLY A 193 3.98 -5.41 34.44
C GLY A 193 4.43 -3.95 34.31
N VAL A 194 5.42 -3.67 33.44
CA VAL A 194 5.86 -2.30 33.16
C VAL A 194 4.71 -1.49 32.56
N GLY A 195 4.51 -0.24 33.02
CA GLY A 195 3.47 0.66 32.51
C GLY A 195 2.05 0.15 32.75
N ASN A 196 1.79 -0.47 33.90
CA ASN A 196 0.49 -1.10 34.23
C ASN A 196 0.05 -2.17 33.20
N GLY A 197 1.00 -2.91 32.64
CA GLY A 197 0.75 -3.93 31.61
C GLY A 197 0.69 -3.40 30.18
N MET A 198 0.89 -2.11 29.96
CA MET A 198 0.94 -1.50 28.60
C MET A 198 2.37 -1.31 28.07
N GLY A 199 3.40 -1.69 28.84
CA GLY A 199 4.79 -1.50 28.47
C GLY A 199 5.18 -0.03 28.32
N LEU A 200 6.12 0.25 27.41
CA LEU A 200 6.59 1.61 27.11
C LEU A 200 5.55 2.44 26.34
N TYR A 201 4.59 1.78 25.71
CA TYR A 201 3.53 2.41 24.92
C TYR A 201 2.31 2.85 25.75
N GLY A 202 2.37 2.69 27.09
CA GLY A 202 1.30 3.08 28.00
C GLY A 202 1.08 4.59 28.06
N VAL A 203 0.08 4.98 28.86
CA VAL A 203 -0.28 6.40 29.11
C VAL A 203 0.81 7.04 29.95
N SER A 204 1.81 7.59 29.31
CA SER A 204 2.96 8.26 29.92
C SER A 204 3.54 9.29 28.95
N GLY A 205 4.36 10.21 29.43
CA GLY A 205 5.07 11.16 28.56
C GLY A 205 5.91 10.46 27.48
N LEU A 206 6.53 9.31 27.80
CA LEU A 206 7.23 8.49 26.82
C LEU A 206 6.27 7.85 25.82
N GLY A 207 5.14 7.31 26.25
CA GLY A 207 4.10 6.77 25.38
C GLY A 207 3.56 7.80 24.39
N LEU A 208 3.37 9.05 24.84
CA LEU A 208 2.97 10.16 23.99
C LEU A 208 4.03 10.49 22.93
N LEU A 209 5.31 10.57 23.31
CA LEU A 209 6.41 10.81 22.37
C LEU A 209 6.51 9.69 21.32
N LEU A 210 6.35 8.43 21.75
CA LEU A 210 6.34 7.28 20.84
C LEU A 210 5.13 7.29 19.90
N ALA A 211 3.96 7.74 20.36
CA ALA A 211 2.78 7.87 19.51
C ALA A 211 2.96 8.96 18.45
N ILE A 212 3.46 10.14 18.83
CA ILE A 212 3.77 11.22 17.87
C ILE A 212 4.83 10.74 16.88
N GLY A 213 5.89 10.08 17.37
CA GLY A 213 6.94 9.52 16.53
C GLY A 213 6.41 8.46 15.56
N GLY A 214 5.49 7.59 16.01
CA GLY A 214 4.84 6.58 15.19
C GLY A 214 3.99 7.17 14.08
N VAL A 215 3.15 8.17 14.39
CA VAL A 215 2.35 8.91 13.39
C VAL A 215 3.25 9.58 12.35
N ALA A 216 4.32 10.26 12.80
CA ALA A 216 5.28 10.88 11.90
C ALA A 216 5.98 9.84 11.01
N LEU A 217 6.45 8.74 11.60
CA LEU A 217 7.14 7.68 10.88
C LEU A 217 6.22 7.01 9.85
N ALA A 218 4.99 6.64 10.21
CA ALA A 218 4.00 6.09 9.30
C ALA A 218 3.68 7.05 8.15
N SER A 219 3.57 8.37 8.44
CA SER A 219 3.38 9.39 7.42
C SER A 219 4.56 9.48 6.44
N PHE A 220 5.80 9.33 6.92
CA PHE A 220 6.97 9.28 6.06
C PHE A 220 7.03 7.99 5.22
N PHE A 221 6.56 6.87 5.76
CA PHE A 221 6.44 5.63 4.98
C PHE A 221 5.42 5.76 3.85
N LEU A 222 4.32 6.49 4.00
CA LEU A 222 3.43 6.81 2.89
C LEU A 222 4.15 7.53 1.74
N ILE A 223 5.10 8.42 2.04
CA ILE A 223 5.92 9.06 1.00
C ILE A 223 6.77 8.02 0.26
N LEU A 224 7.36 7.05 0.98
CA LEU A 224 8.12 5.96 0.37
C LEU A 224 7.22 5.06 -0.50
N ASP A 225 6.00 4.78 -0.05
CA ASP A 225 5.02 4.00 -0.81
C ASP A 225 4.66 4.68 -2.13
N PHE A 226 4.36 5.98 -2.10
CA PHE A 226 4.08 6.75 -3.33
C PHE A 226 5.27 6.78 -4.29
N ASP A 227 6.48 6.94 -3.76
CA ASP A 227 7.71 6.94 -4.56
C ASP A 227 7.96 5.57 -5.21
N GLN A 228 7.73 4.48 -4.48
CA GLN A 228 7.84 3.12 -5.01
C GLN A 228 6.79 2.84 -6.09
N ILE A 229 5.54 3.26 -5.89
CA ILE A 229 4.47 3.17 -6.89
C ILE A 229 4.89 3.91 -8.16
N GLN A 230 5.32 5.16 -8.04
CA GLN A 230 5.74 5.98 -9.18
C GLN A 230 6.93 5.38 -9.92
N LYS A 231 7.92 4.86 -9.18
CA LYS A 231 9.08 4.16 -9.76
C LYS A 231 8.67 2.87 -10.48
N GLY A 232 7.75 2.09 -9.91
CA GLY A 232 7.21 0.89 -10.53
C GLY A 232 6.51 1.19 -11.87
N ILE A 233 5.67 2.22 -11.90
CA ILE A 233 4.98 2.68 -13.11
C ILE A 233 5.99 3.15 -14.15
N ASN A 234 6.94 4.01 -13.78
CA ASN A 234 7.96 4.53 -14.68
C ASN A 234 8.90 3.44 -15.23
N ALA A 235 9.14 2.38 -14.47
CA ALA A 235 9.91 1.21 -14.89
C ALA A 235 9.09 0.25 -15.76
N GLY A 236 7.79 0.48 -15.96
CA GLY A 236 6.90 -0.38 -16.72
C GLY A 236 6.67 -1.74 -16.05
N ALA A 237 6.59 -1.77 -14.73
CA ALA A 237 6.32 -2.98 -13.96
C ALA A 237 5.06 -3.71 -14.46
N PRO A 238 4.98 -5.04 -14.36
CA PRO A 238 3.79 -5.80 -14.73
C PRO A 238 2.55 -5.35 -13.97
N GLU A 239 1.39 -5.40 -14.60
CA GLU A 239 0.10 -5.02 -13.99
C GLU A 239 -0.14 -5.69 -12.63
N GLN A 240 0.27 -6.94 -12.46
CA GLN A 240 0.11 -7.67 -11.20
C GLN A 240 0.81 -7.00 -10.00
N GLU A 241 1.90 -6.25 -10.21
CA GLU A 241 2.61 -5.55 -9.15
C GLU A 241 1.78 -4.44 -8.50
N SER A 242 0.71 -3.96 -9.15
CA SER A 242 -0.22 -3.01 -8.54
C SER A 242 -0.98 -3.60 -7.33
N TRP A 243 -1.17 -4.93 -7.25
CA TRP A 243 -1.66 -5.58 -6.04
C TRP A 243 -0.66 -5.47 -4.89
N ARG A 244 0.64 -5.66 -5.18
CA ARG A 244 1.69 -5.51 -4.16
C ARG A 244 1.80 -4.06 -3.68
N ALA A 245 1.70 -3.11 -4.61
CA ALA A 245 1.67 -1.69 -4.30
C ALA A 245 0.46 -1.31 -3.43
N ALA A 246 -0.73 -1.80 -3.79
CA ALA A 246 -1.96 -1.60 -3.02
C ALA A 246 -1.87 -2.22 -1.62
N PHE A 247 -1.30 -3.42 -1.51
CA PHE A 247 -1.06 -4.09 -0.24
C PHE A 247 -0.11 -3.29 0.66
N GLY A 248 1.03 -2.81 0.13
CA GLY A 248 1.97 -1.97 0.89
C GLY A 248 1.30 -0.70 1.41
N LEU A 249 0.58 0.01 0.53
CA LEU A 249 -0.14 1.22 0.91
C LEU A 249 -1.20 0.96 1.99
N MET A 250 -1.92 -0.16 1.90
CA MET A 250 -2.89 -0.57 2.92
C MET A 250 -2.22 -0.83 4.28
N VAL A 251 -1.12 -1.59 4.31
CA VAL A 251 -0.37 -1.87 5.55
C VAL A 251 0.06 -0.58 6.24
N THR A 252 0.61 0.37 5.48
CA THR A 252 1.06 1.66 6.02
C THR A 252 -0.12 2.50 6.54
N LEU A 253 -1.25 2.50 5.85
CA LEU A 253 -2.46 3.24 6.29
C LEU A 253 -3.09 2.62 7.54
N VAL A 254 -3.13 1.29 7.64
CA VAL A 254 -3.57 0.57 8.83
C VAL A 254 -2.66 0.93 10.02
N TRP A 255 -1.36 0.91 9.83
CA TRP A 255 -0.42 1.32 10.87
C TRP A 255 -0.62 2.77 11.28
N LEU A 256 -0.75 3.70 10.31
CA LEU A 256 -1.04 5.11 10.60
C LEU A 256 -2.32 5.27 11.42
N TYR A 257 -3.39 4.55 11.06
CA TYR A 257 -4.65 4.57 11.80
C TYR A 257 -4.46 4.13 13.27
N LEU A 258 -3.73 3.04 13.49
CA LEU A 258 -3.46 2.53 14.84
C LEU A 258 -2.66 3.53 15.67
N GLU A 259 -1.65 4.19 15.08
CA GLU A 259 -0.87 5.21 15.76
C GLU A 259 -1.69 6.45 16.09
N VAL A 260 -2.55 6.90 15.18
CA VAL A 260 -3.45 8.03 15.40
C VAL A 260 -4.48 7.69 16.48
N LEU A 261 -5.08 6.50 16.42
CA LEU A 261 -6.03 6.03 17.43
C LEU A 261 -5.38 6.01 18.83
N ARG A 262 -4.15 5.49 18.92
CA ARG A 262 -3.37 5.46 20.15
C ARG A 262 -3.04 6.89 20.62
N LEU A 263 -2.58 7.75 19.73
CA LEU A 263 -2.26 9.13 20.06
C LEU A 263 -3.46 9.87 20.69
N ILE A 264 -4.64 9.77 20.04
CA ILE A 264 -5.85 10.41 20.54
C ILE A 264 -6.27 9.80 21.88
N SER A 265 -6.13 8.48 22.07
CA SER A 265 -6.46 7.83 23.34
C SER A 265 -5.58 8.30 24.49
N ILE A 266 -4.27 8.48 24.26
CA ILE A 266 -3.34 9.02 25.28
C ILE A 266 -3.72 10.46 25.64
N LEU A 267 -4.02 11.31 24.66
CA LEU A 267 -4.42 12.69 24.89
C LEU A 267 -5.71 12.78 25.70
N ARG A 268 -6.71 11.93 25.40
CA ARG A 268 -7.99 11.90 26.15
C ARG A 268 -7.90 11.27 27.54
N SER A 269 -6.91 10.41 27.77
CA SER A 269 -6.71 9.80 29.10
C SER A 269 -5.95 10.70 30.06
N SER A 270 -5.37 11.81 29.59
CA SER A 270 -4.68 12.82 30.39
C SER A 270 -5.58 14.00 30.82
N ASP A 271 -6.78 14.07 30.26
CA ASP A 271 -7.85 15.01 30.69
C ASP A 271 -8.76 14.34 31.73
#